data_a6f94462cee1f3f3c0e2548a2112be28
#
_entry.id   a6f94462cee1f3f3c0e2548a2112be28
#
_cell.length_a   1.000
_cell.length_b   1.000
_cell.length_c   1.000
_cell.angle_alpha   90.00
_cell.angle_beta   90.00
_cell.angle_gamma   90.00
#
_symmetry.space_group_name_H-M   'P 1'
#
loop_
_entity.id
_entity.type
_entity.pdbx_description
1 polymer ?
#
loop_
_entity_poly.entity_id
_entity_poly.type
_entity_poly.pdbx_seq_one_letter_code
_entity_poly.pdbx_strand_id
1 'polypeptide(L)'
;MLRDSINNINVTSEKVLVTPSALKAELPVSQQSLEIIQSSRRVISNIIHRRDHRFLVICGPCSIHDIEAAKEYALKLKELHETCKDTLYIVMRVYFEKPRTTVGWKGLINDPHIDGTFDIETGLRKARELLIWLAELELPVATEALDPISPQYLAELFSWSAIGARTSESQTHREMASGLSMPVGFKNGTDGSLGIAINALQSAASGHSFMGINGDGQVSIIQTQGNPDGHIILRGGKQPNFDSVCVADCEAEMAKANLSAGLVIDCSHANSSKDFRRQPLVAQNVVNQILEGNQSVIGIMLESHLNHGTQSSEGKKPEELAYGVSITDGCIDWKSTDDVINHIREKLITVLPMRLNKMNDK
;
A
#
# COMPACT_ATOMS: atom_id res chain seq x y z
N MET A 1 -43.65 9.86 11.14
CA MET A 1 -43.78 9.16 12.43
C MET A 1 -43.38 7.68 12.33
N LEU A 2 -44.03 6.79 11.59
CA LEU A 2 -43.58 5.36 11.49
C LEU A 2 -42.24 5.23 10.73
N ARG A 3 -41.99 6.03 9.70
CA ARG A 3 -40.73 6.02 8.91
C ARG A 3 -39.52 6.36 9.76
N ASP A 4 -39.62 7.32 10.65
CA ASP A 4 -38.52 7.80 11.52
C ASP A 4 -38.22 6.82 12.66
N SER A 5 -39.12 5.87 12.95
CA SER A 5 -38.95 4.83 13.98
C SER A 5 -38.35 3.53 13.46
N ILE A 6 -38.14 3.41 12.14
CA ILE A 6 -37.57 2.18 11.50
C ILE A 6 -36.40 2.45 10.56
N ASN A 7 -36.06 3.71 10.27
CA ASN A 7 -34.98 4.08 9.39
C ASN A 7 -34.03 5.05 10.09
N ASN A 8 -32.73 4.84 9.94
CA ASN A 8 -31.66 5.67 10.51
C ASN A 8 -31.72 5.82 12.05
N ILE A 9 -32.37 4.91 12.77
CA ILE A 9 -32.52 5.02 14.23
C ILE A 9 -31.22 5.03 15.03
N ASN A 10 -30.13 4.58 14.44
CA ASN A 10 -28.80 4.58 15.02
C ASN A 10 -27.88 5.66 14.42
N VAL A 11 -28.41 6.51 13.50
CA VAL A 11 -27.65 7.63 12.93
C VAL A 11 -27.89 8.86 13.77
N THR A 12 -26.82 9.43 14.34
CA THR A 12 -26.93 10.60 15.23
C THR A 12 -26.81 11.93 14.49
N SER A 13 -26.10 11.94 13.37
CA SER A 13 -25.92 13.13 12.52
C SER A 13 -25.49 12.74 11.10
N GLU A 14 -25.79 13.63 10.15
CA GLU A 14 -25.29 13.56 8.79
C GLU A 14 -24.68 14.91 8.42
N LYS A 15 -23.51 14.89 7.78
CA LYS A 15 -22.86 16.09 7.24
C LYS A 15 -22.37 15.80 5.83
N VAL A 16 -22.73 16.66 4.89
CA VAL A 16 -22.21 16.58 3.51
C VAL A 16 -20.76 16.99 3.50
N LEU A 17 -19.90 16.16 2.88
CA LEU A 17 -18.49 16.47 2.66
C LEU A 17 -18.29 17.33 1.40
N VAL A 18 -17.14 18.02 1.34
CA VAL A 18 -16.66 18.60 0.07
C VAL A 18 -16.64 17.52 -1.01
N THR A 19 -17.06 17.87 -2.24
CA THR A 19 -17.05 16.90 -3.34
C THR A 19 -15.61 16.62 -3.83
N PRO A 20 -15.34 15.44 -4.44
CA PRO A 20 -14.04 15.16 -5.03
C PRO A 20 -13.57 16.23 -6.01
N SER A 21 -14.44 16.67 -6.93
CA SER A 21 -14.12 17.73 -7.92
C SER A 21 -13.79 19.06 -7.25
N ALA A 22 -14.51 19.44 -6.19
CA ALA A 22 -14.25 20.69 -5.46
C ALA A 22 -12.89 20.65 -4.74
N LEU A 23 -12.58 19.53 -4.04
CA LEU A 23 -11.29 19.37 -3.36
C LEU A 23 -10.12 19.35 -4.36
N LYS A 24 -10.29 18.70 -5.53
CA LYS A 24 -9.28 18.69 -6.59
C LYS A 24 -9.08 20.07 -7.23
N ALA A 25 -10.12 20.88 -7.32
CA ALA A 25 -10.03 22.27 -7.80
C ALA A 25 -9.36 23.19 -6.76
N GLU A 26 -9.62 22.98 -5.48
CA GLU A 26 -8.98 23.68 -4.37
C GLU A 26 -7.47 23.37 -4.27
N LEU A 27 -7.10 22.10 -4.45
CA LEU A 27 -5.74 21.59 -4.35
C LEU A 27 -5.34 20.91 -5.67
N PRO A 28 -5.04 21.67 -6.74
CA PRO A 28 -4.72 21.12 -8.04
C PRO A 28 -3.34 20.48 -8.07
N VAL A 29 -3.18 19.49 -8.94
CA VAL A 29 -1.91 18.79 -9.20
C VAL A 29 -1.29 19.36 -10.47
N SER A 30 0.02 19.63 -10.46
CA SER A 30 0.72 20.09 -11.65
C SER A 30 0.76 19.02 -12.74
N GLN A 31 0.81 19.47 -14.02
CA GLN A 31 0.94 18.55 -15.15
C GLN A 31 2.21 17.69 -15.04
N GLN A 32 3.32 18.27 -14.60
CA GLN A 32 4.57 17.57 -14.37
C GLN A 32 4.41 16.44 -13.32
N SER A 33 3.78 16.72 -12.19
CA SER A 33 3.51 15.71 -11.15
C SER A 33 2.65 14.56 -11.68
N LEU A 34 1.62 14.85 -12.50
CA LEU A 34 0.79 13.80 -13.11
C LEU A 34 1.59 12.90 -14.06
N GLU A 35 2.50 13.46 -14.86
CA GLU A 35 3.39 12.70 -15.75
C GLU A 35 4.36 11.81 -14.99
N ILE A 36 4.89 12.30 -13.85
CA ILE A 36 5.76 11.52 -12.95
C ILE A 36 4.98 10.35 -12.35
N ILE A 37 3.77 10.58 -11.85
CA ILE A 37 2.92 9.52 -11.29
C ILE A 37 2.58 8.47 -12.36
N GLN A 38 2.22 8.90 -13.56
CA GLN A 38 1.94 7.99 -14.68
C GLN A 38 3.18 7.17 -15.06
N SER A 39 4.36 7.80 -15.09
CA SER A 39 5.63 7.11 -15.33
C SER A 39 5.91 6.07 -14.24
N SER A 40 5.70 6.43 -12.97
CA SER A 40 5.87 5.51 -11.83
C SER A 40 4.96 4.29 -11.92
N ARG A 41 3.68 4.47 -12.25
CA ARG A 41 2.73 3.36 -12.48
C ARG A 41 3.22 2.43 -13.56
N ARG A 42 3.73 2.98 -14.67
CA ARG A 42 4.27 2.20 -15.79
C ARG A 42 5.51 1.40 -15.39
N VAL A 43 6.41 2.00 -14.59
CA VAL A 43 7.58 1.29 -14.06
C VAL A 43 7.13 0.11 -13.19
N ILE A 44 6.21 0.33 -12.26
CA ILE A 44 5.72 -0.74 -11.36
C ILE A 44 5.01 -1.83 -12.16
N SER A 45 4.16 -1.48 -13.13
CA SER A 45 3.54 -2.42 -14.06
C SER A 45 4.60 -3.25 -14.81
N ASN A 46 5.66 -2.62 -15.31
CA ASN A 46 6.74 -3.32 -15.99
C ASN A 46 7.50 -4.29 -15.06
N ILE A 47 7.70 -3.94 -13.79
CA ILE A 47 8.29 -4.85 -12.79
C ILE A 47 7.37 -6.08 -12.58
N ILE A 48 6.06 -5.85 -12.39
CA ILE A 48 5.08 -6.92 -12.19
C ILE A 48 5.06 -7.88 -13.39
N HIS A 49 5.07 -7.33 -14.61
CA HIS A 49 5.07 -8.11 -15.85
C HIS A 49 6.47 -8.50 -16.34
N ARG A 50 7.50 -8.30 -15.50
CA ARG A 50 8.88 -8.71 -15.76
C ARG A 50 9.48 -8.12 -17.07
N ARG A 51 9.13 -6.87 -17.35
CA ARG A 51 9.70 -6.05 -18.42
C ARG A 51 10.74 -5.05 -17.90
N ASP A 52 10.85 -4.94 -16.59
CA ASP A 52 11.85 -4.15 -15.87
C ASP A 52 12.52 -5.07 -14.84
N HIS A 53 13.84 -5.06 -14.79
CA HIS A 53 14.60 -5.96 -13.91
C HIS A 53 14.61 -5.51 -12.45
N ARG A 54 14.29 -4.25 -12.17
CA ARG A 54 14.39 -3.67 -10.83
C ARG A 54 13.49 -4.40 -9.84
N PHE A 55 13.94 -4.39 -8.60
CA PHE A 55 13.21 -4.98 -7.49
C PHE A 55 12.39 -3.92 -6.77
N LEU A 56 11.11 -4.17 -6.55
CA LEU A 56 10.18 -3.24 -5.92
C LEU A 56 10.38 -3.23 -4.40
N VAL A 57 10.60 -2.05 -3.82
CA VAL A 57 10.70 -1.87 -2.36
C VAL A 57 9.62 -0.88 -1.91
N ILE A 58 8.60 -1.38 -1.22
CA ILE A 58 7.51 -0.56 -0.67
C ILE A 58 7.83 -0.29 0.79
N CYS A 59 8.28 0.92 1.13
CA CYS A 59 8.88 1.21 2.43
C CYS A 59 8.35 2.51 3.04
N GLY A 60 8.07 2.52 4.33
CA GLY A 60 7.64 3.71 5.05
C GLY A 60 6.78 3.40 6.27
N PRO A 61 6.25 4.45 6.94
CA PRO A 61 5.48 4.30 8.16
C PRO A 61 4.31 3.31 8.05
N CYS A 62 3.99 2.62 9.15
CA CYS A 62 2.80 1.78 9.20
C CYS A 62 1.56 2.60 8.87
N SER A 63 1.48 3.82 9.40
CA SER A 63 0.46 4.83 9.07
C SER A 63 1.02 6.24 9.20
N ILE A 64 0.46 7.17 8.45
CA ILE A 64 0.79 8.60 8.55
C ILE A 64 -0.12 9.22 9.60
N HIS A 65 0.45 9.76 10.66
CA HIS A 65 -0.26 10.53 11.68
C HIS A 65 0.37 11.92 11.90
N ASP A 66 1.66 12.06 11.57
CA ASP A 66 2.44 13.28 11.65
C ASP A 66 2.97 13.63 10.25
N ILE A 67 2.51 14.76 9.71
CA ILE A 67 2.86 15.22 8.36
C ILE A 67 4.33 15.63 8.28
N GLU A 68 4.87 16.31 9.31
CA GLU A 68 6.25 16.78 9.29
C GLU A 68 7.24 15.61 9.40
N ALA A 69 6.96 14.64 10.27
CA ALA A 69 7.75 13.41 10.34
C ALA A 69 7.68 12.61 9.03
N ALA A 70 6.52 12.60 8.35
CA ALA A 70 6.37 11.96 7.04
C ALA A 70 7.20 12.66 5.96
N LYS A 71 7.25 14.00 5.95
CA LYS A 71 8.07 14.79 5.02
C LYS A 71 9.55 14.55 5.26
N GLU A 72 10.01 14.57 6.52
CA GLU A 72 11.42 14.28 6.85
C GLU A 72 11.81 12.87 6.38
N TYR A 73 10.96 11.88 6.63
CA TYR A 73 11.17 10.52 6.16
C TYR A 73 11.25 10.47 4.63
N ALA A 74 10.36 11.17 3.93
CA ALA A 74 10.30 11.22 2.48
C ALA A 74 11.58 11.80 1.85
N LEU A 75 12.15 12.87 2.44
CA LEU A 75 13.40 13.46 1.94
C LEU A 75 14.55 12.45 2.02
N LYS A 76 14.69 11.75 3.14
CA LYS A 76 15.70 10.69 3.30
C LYS A 76 15.46 9.54 2.31
N LEU A 77 14.19 9.13 2.13
CA LEU A 77 13.85 8.04 1.22
C LEU A 77 14.08 8.41 -0.25
N LYS A 78 13.89 9.70 -0.61
CA LYS A 78 14.18 10.21 -1.96
C LYS A 78 15.67 10.11 -2.28
N GLU A 79 16.54 10.50 -1.35
CA GLU A 79 18.00 10.35 -1.53
C GLU A 79 18.39 8.88 -1.75
N LEU A 80 17.83 7.99 -0.94
CA LEU A 80 18.07 6.55 -1.06
C LEU A 80 17.52 5.99 -2.38
N HIS A 81 16.32 6.44 -2.80
CA HIS A 81 15.73 6.08 -4.09
C HIS A 81 16.65 6.45 -5.25
N GLU A 82 17.17 7.67 -5.28
CA GLU A 82 18.09 8.14 -6.34
C GLU A 82 19.39 7.31 -6.37
N THR A 83 19.91 6.95 -5.21
CA THR A 83 21.11 6.13 -5.08
C THR A 83 20.91 4.69 -5.58
N CYS A 84 19.72 4.14 -5.40
CA CYS A 84 19.42 2.73 -5.66
C CYS A 84 18.65 2.48 -6.97
N LYS A 85 18.27 3.51 -7.73
CA LYS A 85 17.35 3.43 -8.88
C LYS A 85 17.81 2.56 -10.05
N ASP A 86 19.09 2.20 -10.07
CA ASP A 86 19.66 1.25 -11.03
C ASP A 86 19.24 -0.20 -10.77
N THR A 87 18.92 -0.53 -9.54
CA THR A 87 18.64 -1.90 -9.07
C THR A 87 17.26 -2.00 -8.43
N LEU A 88 16.86 -0.99 -7.68
CA LEU A 88 15.63 -0.98 -6.89
C LEU A 88 14.67 0.10 -7.39
N TYR A 89 13.39 -0.14 -7.24
CA TYR A 89 12.36 0.87 -7.39
C TYR A 89 11.66 1.05 -6.05
N ILE A 90 12.00 2.16 -5.36
CA ILE A 90 11.51 2.43 -4.02
C ILE A 90 10.22 3.24 -4.11
N VAL A 91 9.18 2.81 -3.39
CA VAL A 91 7.87 3.44 -3.31
C VAL A 91 7.56 3.71 -1.84
N MET A 92 7.27 4.95 -1.47
CA MET A 92 6.98 5.31 -0.09
C MET A 92 5.59 4.84 0.33
N ARG A 93 5.49 4.17 1.47
CA ARG A 93 4.20 3.89 2.12
C ARG A 93 3.60 5.16 2.70
N VAL A 94 2.40 5.51 2.24
CA VAL A 94 1.63 6.68 2.71
C VAL A 94 0.21 6.20 3.03
N TYR A 95 0.07 5.48 4.15
CA TYR A 95 -1.17 4.87 4.57
C TYR A 95 -1.93 5.82 5.49
N PHE A 96 -3.01 6.38 5.00
CA PHE A 96 -3.86 7.34 5.70
C PHE A 96 -5.04 6.71 6.42
N GLU A 97 -5.37 5.47 6.09
CA GLU A 97 -6.49 4.71 6.62
C GLU A 97 -5.98 3.40 7.22
N LYS A 98 -6.57 3.00 8.34
CA LYS A 98 -6.16 1.77 9.05
C LYS A 98 -7.37 0.93 9.37
N PRO A 99 -7.44 -0.32 8.85
CA PRO A 99 -8.49 -1.26 9.24
C PRO A 99 -8.28 -1.66 10.70
N ARG A 100 -9.32 -1.48 11.53
CA ARG A 100 -9.28 -1.87 12.94
C ARG A 100 -10.10 -3.12 13.18
N THR A 101 -9.59 -4.05 13.97
CA THR A 101 -10.30 -5.29 14.32
C THR A 101 -11.45 -5.00 15.29
N THR A 102 -11.25 -4.02 16.19
CA THR A 102 -12.26 -3.57 17.15
C THR A 102 -12.45 -2.06 17.01
N VAL A 103 -12.06 -1.29 18.00
CA VAL A 103 -12.04 0.18 18.01
C VAL A 103 -10.60 0.70 17.98
N GLY A 104 -10.42 1.98 17.70
CA GLY A 104 -9.13 2.63 17.69
C GLY A 104 -9.03 3.68 16.58
N TRP A 105 -7.94 4.43 16.57
CA TRP A 105 -7.68 5.44 15.55
C TRP A 105 -7.70 4.83 14.15
N LYS A 106 -8.54 5.39 13.26
CA LYS A 106 -8.81 4.85 11.91
C LYS A 106 -7.91 5.43 10.81
N GLY A 107 -7.00 6.33 11.17
CA GLY A 107 -6.10 6.97 10.22
C GLY A 107 -6.29 8.48 10.11
N LEU A 108 -5.35 9.14 9.43
CA LEU A 108 -5.30 10.59 9.26
C LEU A 108 -6.55 11.17 8.58
N ILE A 109 -7.09 10.47 7.58
CA ILE A 109 -8.30 10.92 6.89
C ILE A 109 -9.48 10.95 7.84
N ASN A 110 -9.65 9.91 8.65
CA ASN A 110 -10.82 9.78 9.51
C ASN A 110 -10.74 10.64 10.77
N ASP A 111 -9.54 10.80 11.34
CA ASP A 111 -9.34 11.51 12.61
C ASP A 111 -7.95 12.18 12.63
N PRO A 112 -7.83 13.35 11.92
CA PRO A 112 -6.55 14.02 11.71
C PRO A 112 -5.97 14.68 12.97
N HIS A 113 -6.77 14.82 14.01
CA HIS A 113 -6.39 15.44 15.29
C HIS A 113 -6.11 14.42 16.39
N ILE A 114 -6.40 13.13 16.14
CA ILE A 114 -6.23 12.02 17.11
C ILE A 114 -7.04 12.28 18.41
N ASP A 115 -8.18 12.96 18.27
CA ASP A 115 -9.02 13.41 19.41
C ASP A 115 -10.46 12.87 19.35
N GLY A 116 -10.77 12.04 18.32
CA GLY A 116 -12.09 11.45 18.12
C GLY A 116 -13.13 12.44 17.59
N THR A 117 -12.75 13.61 17.09
CA THR A 117 -13.67 14.57 16.45
C THR A 117 -14.11 14.11 15.05
N PHE A 118 -13.35 13.23 14.43
CA PHE A 118 -13.62 12.72 13.08
C PHE A 118 -13.78 13.81 12.02
N ASP A 119 -12.91 14.83 12.05
CA ASP A 119 -12.88 15.90 11.04
C ASP A 119 -12.33 15.40 9.71
N ILE A 120 -13.13 14.57 9.03
CA ILE A 120 -12.76 13.88 7.78
C ILE A 120 -12.40 14.88 6.68
N GLU A 121 -13.04 16.05 6.64
CA GLU A 121 -12.79 17.04 5.61
C GLU A 121 -11.38 17.64 5.74
N THR A 122 -10.95 17.96 6.95
CA THR A 122 -9.56 18.36 7.24
C THR A 122 -8.59 17.20 6.96
N GLY A 123 -8.97 15.97 7.30
CA GLY A 123 -8.17 14.78 7.01
C GLY A 123 -7.91 14.57 5.52
N LEU A 124 -8.93 14.74 4.67
CA LEU A 124 -8.80 14.65 3.22
C LEU A 124 -7.90 15.75 2.63
N ARG A 125 -8.02 17.02 3.14
CA ARG A 125 -7.14 18.10 2.70
C ARG A 125 -5.68 17.83 3.06
N LYS A 126 -5.40 17.49 4.32
CA LYS A 126 -4.04 17.15 4.77
C LYS A 126 -3.43 15.99 3.98
N ALA A 127 -4.22 14.95 3.72
CA ALA A 127 -3.77 13.81 2.93
C ALA A 127 -3.42 14.23 1.50
N ARG A 128 -4.29 15.01 0.85
CA ARG A 128 -4.08 15.48 -0.52
C ARG A 128 -2.88 16.43 -0.62
N GLU A 129 -2.74 17.38 0.30
CA GLU A 129 -1.58 18.30 0.36
C GLU A 129 -0.25 17.54 0.48
N LEU A 130 -0.18 16.54 1.37
CA LEU A 130 1.02 15.71 1.49
C LEU A 130 1.31 14.93 0.20
N LEU A 131 0.29 14.37 -0.44
CA LEU A 131 0.46 13.61 -1.69
C LEU A 131 0.94 14.51 -2.84
N ILE A 132 0.43 15.74 -2.95
CA ILE A 132 0.89 16.72 -3.94
C ILE A 132 2.37 17.05 -3.69
N TRP A 133 2.74 17.36 -2.45
CA TRP A 133 4.12 17.63 -2.09
C TRP A 133 5.06 16.45 -2.39
N LEU A 134 4.63 15.20 -2.15
CA LEU A 134 5.39 14.00 -2.48
C LEU A 134 5.53 13.81 -4.00
N ALA A 135 4.51 14.16 -4.77
CA ALA A 135 4.55 14.11 -6.23
C ALA A 135 5.51 15.17 -6.79
N GLU A 136 5.55 16.38 -6.21
CA GLU A 136 6.53 17.42 -6.55
C GLU A 136 7.97 17.03 -6.16
N LEU A 137 8.13 16.25 -5.08
CA LEU A 137 9.40 15.64 -4.69
C LEU A 137 9.81 14.50 -5.66
N GLU A 138 8.96 14.11 -6.59
CA GLU A 138 9.16 12.98 -7.52
C GLU A 138 9.40 11.65 -6.79
N LEU A 139 8.73 11.44 -5.65
CA LEU A 139 8.79 10.21 -4.89
C LEU A 139 7.50 9.40 -5.12
N PRO A 140 7.58 8.19 -5.71
CA PRO A 140 6.41 7.33 -5.88
C PRO A 140 5.81 6.93 -4.53
N VAL A 141 4.49 6.89 -4.46
CA VAL A 141 3.79 6.60 -3.21
C VAL A 141 2.80 5.45 -3.32
N ALA A 142 2.65 4.73 -2.21
CA ALA A 142 1.80 3.57 -2.05
C ALA A 142 0.80 3.78 -0.91
N THR A 143 -0.41 3.25 -1.05
CA THR A 143 -1.43 3.25 0.01
C THR A 143 -2.13 1.90 0.16
N GLU A 144 -3.00 1.76 1.15
CA GLU A 144 -4.03 0.73 1.20
C GLU A 144 -5.36 1.36 0.79
N ALA A 145 -6.02 0.81 -0.23
CA ALA A 145 -7.36 1.22 -0.61
C ALA A 145 -8.34 0.52 0.33
N LEU A 146 -8.83 1.26 1.33
CA LEU A 146 -9.69 0.74 2.39
C LEU A 146 -11.13 1.26 2.27
N ASP A 147 -11.34 2.57 2.36
CA ASP A 147 -12.66 3.17 2.14
C ASP A 147 -12.97 3.20 0.63
N PRO A 148 -14.14 2.72 0.19
CA PRO A 148 -14.48 2.68 -1.23
C PRO A 148 -14.73 4.07 -1.86
N ILE A 149 -14.88 5.11 -1.06
CA ILE A 149 -15.13 6.49 -1.51
C ILE A 149 -13.83 7.31 -1.61
N SER A 150 -12.90 7.12 -0.68
CA SER A 150 -11.64 7.87 -0.61
C SER A 150 -10.81 7.87 -1.91
N PRO A 151 -10.83 6.83 -2.76
CA PRO A 151 -10.14 6.85 -4.04
C PRO A 151 -10.59 7.98 -4.98
N GLN A 152 -11.86 8.39 -4.94
CA GLN A 152 -12.35 9.49 -5.77
C GLN A 152 -11.65 10.82 -5.47
N TYR A 153 -11.18 11.00 -4.24
CA TYR A 153 -10.47 12.21 -3.79
C TYR A 153 -8.97 12.16 -4.05
N LEU A 154 -8.34 10.98 -4.01
CA LEU A 154 -6.90 10.84 -3.86
C LEU A 154 -6.22 9.90 -4.85
N ALA A 155 -6.96 9.00 -5.52
CA ALA A 155 -6.36 7.89 -6.28
C ALA A 155 -5.44 8.33 -7.41
N GLU A 156 -5.65 9.50 -8.01
CA GLU A 156 -4.77 10.00 -9.08
C GLU A 156 -3.33 10.26 -8.61
N LEU A 157 -3.12 10.42 -7.29
CA LEU A 157 -1.82 10.73 -6.69
C LEU A 157 -1.00 9.50 -6.27
N PHE A 158 -1.59 8.29 -6.27
CA PHE A 158 -0.89 7.06 -5.90
C PHE A 158 -0.31 6.33 -7.10
N SER A 159 0.90 5.79 -6.90
CA SER A 159 1.60 4.95 -7.88
C SER A 159 1.32 3.46 -7.71
N TRP A 160 0.92 3.04 -6.51
CA TRP A 160 0.64 1.66 -6.15
C TRP A 160 -0.37 1.60 -4.99
N SER A 161 -1.16 0.52 -4.92
CA SER A 161 -2.08 0.30 -3.81
C SER A 161 -2.09 -1.16 -3.35
N ALA A 162 -2.42 -1.37 -2.08
CA ALA A 162 -2.74 -2.69 -1.54
C ALA A 162 -4.23 -2.82 -1.22
N ILE A 163 -4.73 -4.05 -1.31
CA ILE A 163 -5.95 -4.48 -0.61
C ILE A 163 -5.49 -5.31 0.59
N GLY A 164 -5.91 -4.92 1.78
CA GLY A 164 -5.50 -5.52 3.04
C GLY A 164 -6.04 -6.92 3.25
N ALA A 165 -5.42 -7.68 4.17
CA ALA A 165 -5.82 -9.07 4.45
C ALA A 165 -7.26 -9.21 4.96
N ARG A 166 -7.81 -8.17 5.59
CA ARG A 166 -9.21 -8.16 6.08
C ARG A 166 -10.22 -7.83 4.99
N THR A 167 -9.77 -7.27 3.87
CA THR A 167 -10.60 -6.75 2.79
C THR A 167 -10.43 -7.50 1.47
N SER A 168 -9.40 -8.32 1.30
CA SER A 168 -9.19 -9.14 0.10
C SER A 168 -10.34 -10.12 -0.19
N GLU A 169 -11.12 -10.50 0.82
CA GLU A 169 -12.30 -11.36 0.66
C GLU A 169 -13.56 -10.57 0.27
N SER A 170 -13.58 -9.26 0.50
CA SER A 170 -14.73 -8.39 0.26
C SER A 170 -14.95 -8.16 -1.23
N GLN A 171 -16.17 -8.44 -1.72
CA GLN A 171 -16.58 -8.15 -3.10
C GLN A 171 -16.43 -6.67 -3.43
N THR A 172 -16.86 -5.77 -2.55
CA THR A 172 -16.75 -4.31 -2.76
C THR A 172 -15.31 -3.87 -3.01
N HIS A 173 -14.34 -4.43 -2.28
CA HIS A 173 -12.93 -4.09 -2.47
C HIS A 173 -12.33 -4.67 -3.76
N ARG A 174 -12.79 -5.85 -4.20
CA ARG A 174 -12.41 -6.44 -5.48
C ARG A 174 -12.95 -5.65 -6.66
N GLU A 175 -14.21 -5.21 -6.57
CA GLU A 175 -14.86 -4.32 -7.55
C GLU A 175 -14.14 -2.97 -7.61
N MET A 176 -13.87 -2.34 -6.47
CA MET A 176 -13.09 -1.11 -6.38
C MET A 176 -11.72 -1.28 -7.05
N ALA A 177 -10.98 -2.34 -6.71
CA ALA A 177 -9.64 -2.62 -7.25
C ALA A 177 -9.65 -2.78 -8.77
N SER A 178 -10.73 -3.32 -9.36
CA SER A 178 -10.90 -3.45 -10.82
C SER A 178 -10.93 -2.11 -11.56
N GLY A 179 -11.25 -1.03 -10.85
CA GLY A 179 -11.33 0.33 -11.40
C GLY A 179 -10.16 1.23 -11.02
N LEU A 180 -9.28 0.81 -10.12
CA LEU A 180 -8.11 1.60 -9.74
C LEU A 180 -7.11 1.70 -10.90
N SER A 181 -6.56 2.89 -11.10
CA SER A 181 -5.67 3.20 -12.23
C SER A 181 -4.18 2.90 -11.95
N MET A 182 -3.86 2.35 -10.77
CA MET A 182 -2.50 1.94 -10.40
C MET A 182 -2.47 0.42 -10.20
N PRO A 183 -1.27 -0.20 -10.22
CA PRO A 183 -1.08 -1.58 -9.80
C PRO A 183 -1.59 -1.85 -8.39
N VAL A 184 -2.21 -3.02 -8.18
CA VAL A 184 -2.83 -3.41 -6.91
C VAL A 184 -2.31 -4.75 -6.41
N GLY A 185 -1.76 -4.75 -5.19
CA GLY A 185 -1.33 -5.96 -4.49
C GLY A 185 -2.44 -6.46 -3.54
N PHE A 186 -2.78 -7.75 -3.63
CA PHE A 186 -3.75 -8.40 -2.74
C PHE A 186 -3.03 -9.20 -1.66
N LYS A 187 -3.24 -8.84 -0.39
CA LYS A 187 -2.71 -9.61 0.73
C LYS A 187 -3.47 -10.92 0.89
N ASN A 188 -2.77 -12.01 1.18
CA ASN A 188 -3.39 -13.25 1.62
C ASN A 188 -4.23 -13.04 2.88
N GLY A 189 -5.17 -13.93 3.14
CA GLY A 189 -6.06 -13.86 4.30
C GLY A 189 -5.32 -13.80 5.64
N THR A 190 -5.98 -13.31 6.68
CA THR A 190 -5.38 -13.18 8.03
C THR A 190 -5.00 -14.54 8.64
N ASP A 191 -5.61 -15.61 8.19
CA ASP A 191 -5.30 -17.01 8.55
C ASP A 191 -4.15 -17.63 7.75
N GLY A 192 -3.67 -16.93 6.70
CA GLY A 192 -2.66 -17.40 5.75
C GLY A 192 -3.20 -17.93 4.43
N SER A 193 -4.53 -17.94 4.24
CA SER A 193 -5.19 -18.48 3.05
C SER A 193 -4.76 -17.75 1.76
N LEU A 194 -4.18 -18.48 0.81
CA LEU A 194 -3.76 -17.99 -0.51
C LEU A 194 -4.96 -17.87 -1.47
N GLY A 195 -5.93 -18.77 -1.39
CA GLY A 195 -7.10 -18.78 -2.27
C GLY A 195 -7.88 -17.47 -2.25
N ILE A 196 -7.93 -16.78 -1.11
CA ILE A 196 -8.55 -15.45 -0.98
C ILE A 196 -7.89 -14.43 -1.91
N ALA A 197 -6.55 -14.35 -1.90
CA ALA A 197 -5.79 -13.42 -2.73
C ALA A 197 -5.86 -13.79 -4.22
N ILE A 198 -5.79 -15.08 -4.55
CA ILE A 198 -5.93 -15.59 -5.93
C ILE A 198 -7.30 -15.24 -6.50
N ASN A 199 -8.38 -15.50 -5.76
CA ASN A 199 -9.74 -15.16 -6.16
C ASN A 199 -9.93 -13.64 -6.31
N ALA A 200 -9.32 -12.86 -5.41
CA ALA A 200 -9.36 -11.40 -5.48
C ALA A 200 -8.64 -10.88 -6.73
N LEU A 201 -7.50 -11.46 -7.08
CA LEU A 201 -6.72 -11.14 -8.27
C LEU A 201 -7.53 -11.40 -9.55
N GLN A 202 -8.13 -12.61 -9.68
CA GLN A 202 -8.98 -12.96 -10.82
C GLN A 202 -10.21 -12.06 -10.94
N SER A 203 -10.86 -11.77 -9.80
CA SER A 203 -12.02 -10.88 -9.77
C SER A 203 -11.64 -9.47 -10.23
N ALA A 204 -10.60 -8.88 -9.65
CA ALA A 204 -10.17 -7.52 -9.98
C ALA A 204 -9.64 -7.37 -11.42
N ALA A 205 -9.15 -8.45 -12.03
CA ALA A 205 -8.75 -8.46 -13.44
C ALA A 205 -9.94 -8.41 -14.41
N SER A 206 -11.17 -8.62 -13.92
CA SER A 206 -12.40 -8.60 -14.71
C SER A 206 -13.11 -7.25 -14.57
N GLY A 207 -13.95 -6.93 -15.56
CA GLY A 207 -14.82 -5.75 -15.51
C GLY A 207 -16.00 -5.97 -14.58
N HIS A 208 -16.41 -4.91 -13.87
CA HIS A 208 -17.51 -4.90 -12.92
C HIS A 208 -18.45 -3.71 -13.14
N SER A 209 -19.66 -3.81 -12.57
CA SER A 209 -20.61 -2.70 -12.46
C SER A 209 -21.13 -2.64 -11.03
N PHE A 210 -20.93 -1.53 -10.35
CA PHE A 210 -21.30 -1.37 -8.93
C PHE A 210 -21.69 0.07 -8.59
N MET A 211 -22.28 0.27 -7.41
CA MET A 211 -22.62 1.60 -6.92
C MET A 211 -21.37 2.27 -6.33
N GLY A 212 -21.12 3.51 -6.74
CA GLY A 212 -20.07 4.36 -6.20
C GLY A 212 -20.47 5.83 -6.27
N ILE A 213 -19.49 6.73 -6.14
CA ILE A 213 -19.70 8.17 -6.34
C ILE A 213 -18.90 8.67 -7.54
N ASN A 214 -19.42 9.68 -8.23
CA ASN A 214 -18.69 10.41 -9.27
C ASN A 214 -17.90 11.59 -8.67
N GLY A 215 -17.22 12.36 -9.52
CA GLY A 215 -16.45 13.55 -9.10
C GLY A 215 -17.26 14.61 -8.38
N ASP A 216 -18.57 14.69 -8.64
CA ASP A 216 -19.49 15.65 -8.01
C ASP A 216 -20.15 15.09 -6.73
N GLY A 217 -19.68 13.94 -6.24
CA GLY A 217 -20.18 13.32 -5.02
C GLY A 217 -21.55 12.64 -5.19
N GLN A 218 -22.04 12.52 -6.43
CA GLN A 218 -23.34 11.89 -6.70
C GLN A 218 -23.20 10.38 -6.76
N VAL A 219 -24.16 9.66 -6.17
CA VAL A 219 -24.25 8.20 -6.29
C VAL A 219 -24.42 7.83 -7.77
N SER A 220 -23.57 6.97 -8.27
CA SER A 220 -23.48 6.62 -9.68
C SER A 220 -23.23 5.13 -9.88
N ILE A 221 -23.62 4.59 -11.03
CA ILE A 221 -23.17 3.28 -11.48
C ILE A 221 -21.76 3.44 -12.05
N ILE A 222 -20.79 2.77 -11.44
CA ILE A 222 -19.42 2.72 -11.91
C ILE A 222 -19.23 1.44 -12.72
N GLN A 223 -18.72 1.58 -13.94
CA GLN A 223 -18.37 0.45 -14.81
C GLN A 223 -16.85 0.43 -15.00
N THR A 224 -16.22 -0.73 -14.80
CA THR A 224 -14.78 -0.91 -14.90
C THR A 224 -14.43 -1.89 -16.01
N GLN A 225 -13.17 -1.85 -16.47
CA GLN A 225 -12.63 -2.79 -17.47
C GLN A 225 -11.86 -3.94 -16.84
N GLY A 226 -11.55 -3.85 -15.57
CA GLY A 226 -10.61 -4.73 -14.86
C GLY A 226 -9.21 -4.11 -14.79
N ASN A 227 -8.46 -4.51 -13.75
CA ASN A 227 -7.09 -4.08 -13.51
C ASN A 227 -6.11 -5.23 -13.82
N PRO A 228 -5.32 -5.14 -14.90
CA PRO A 228 -4.40 -6.20 -15.30
C PRO A 228 -3.13 -6.26 -14.45
N ASP A 229 -2.83 -5.22 -13.66
CA ASP A 229 -1.60 -5.07 -12.88
C ASP A 229 -1.75 -5.59 -11.43
N GLY A 230 -2.62 -6.61 -11.26
CA GLY A 230 -2.79 -7.28 -9.97
C GLY A 230 -1.63 -8.22 -9.66
N HIS A 231 -1.29 -8.35 -8.35
CA HIS A 231 -0.29 -9.29 -7.84
C HIS A 231 -0.57 -9.68 -6.40
N ILE A 232 0.14 -10.69 -5.88
CA ILE A 232 -0.08 -11.19 -4.51
C ILE A 232 0.95 -10.61 -3.54
N ILE A 233 0.49 -10.34 -2.31
CA ILE A 233 1.35 -9.96 -1.19
C ILE A 233 1.26 -11.06 -0.13
N LEU A 234 2.38 -11.73 0.14
CA LEU A 234 2.50 -12.69 1.23
C LEU A 234 2.83 -11.95 2.53
N ARG A 235 1.89 -11.96 3.48
CA ARG A 235 2.00 -11.24 4.76
C ARG A 235 2.03 -12.16 5.99
N GLY A 236 2.07 -13.49 5.76
CA GLY A 236 1.92 -14.48 6.79
C GLY A 236 0.45 -14.68 7.21
N GLY A 237 0.24 -15.53 8.17
CA GLY A 237 -1.05 -15.86 8.75
C GLY A 237 -0.88 -16.35 10.18
N LYS A 238 -1.31 -17.58 10.48
CA LYS A 238 -0.99 -18.26 11.74
C LYS A 238 0.51 -18.54 11.89
N GLN A 239 1.18 -18.70 10.76
CA GLN A 239 2.63 -18.84 10.63
C GLN A 239 3.16 -17.87 9.57
N PRO A 240 4.45 -17.53 9.58
CA PRO A 240 5.12 -16.86 8.46
C PRO A 240 4.94 -17.63 7.16
N ASN A 241 4.97 -16.93 6.00
CA ASN A 241 4.85 -17.53 4.67
C ASN A 241 5.81 -16.90 3.63
N PHE A 242 6.96 -16.44 4.08
CA PHE A 242 7.98 -15.80 3.25
C PHE A 242 9.08 -16.75 2.77
N ASP A 243 9.19 -17.93 3.36
CA ASP A 243 10.23 -18.89 3.04
C ASP A 243 10.02 -19.57 1.67
N SER A 244 11.05 -20.23 1.16
CA SER A 244 11.06 -20.81 -0.19
C SER A 244 10.00 -21.88 -0.41
N VAL A 245 9.57 -22.61 0.64
CA VAL A 245 8.51 -23.62 0.53
C VAL A 245 7.16 -22.93 0.35
N CYS A 246 6.85 -21.95 1.21
CA CYS A 246 5.61 -21.20 1.10
C CYS A 246 5.51 -20.39 -0.21
N VAL A 247 6.64 -19.87 -0.70
CA VAL A 247 6.70 -19.18 -2.00
C VAL A 247 6.41 -20.17 -3.14
N ALA A 248 7.02 -21.36 -3.13
CA ALA A 248 6.77 -22.40 -4.11
C ALA A 248 5.32 -22.90 -4.11
N ASP A 249 4.70 -23.04 -2.94
CA ASP A 249 3.29 -23.38 -2.80
C ASP A 249 2.39 -22.29 -3.42
N CYS A 250 2.70 -21.02 -3.21
CA CYS A 250 1.98 -19.91 -3.81
C CYS A 250 2.13 -19.90 -5.34
N GLU A 251 3.34 -20.13 -5.85
CA GLU A 251 3.60 -20.27 -7.31
C GLU A 251 2.76 -21.39 -7.91
N ALA A 252 2.69 -22.54 -7.24
CA ALA A 252 1.91 -23.69 -7.71
C ALA A 252 0.40 -23.41 -7.72
N GLU A 253 -0.14 -22.75 -6.70
CA GLU A 253 -1.55 -22.37 -6.65
C GLU A 253 -1.89 -21.30 -7.72
N MET A 254 -1.01 -20.32 -7.95
CA MET A 254 -1.19 -19.35 -9.04
C MET A 254 -1.15 -20.01 -10.41
N ALA A 255 -0.23 -20.96 -10.63
CA ALA A 255 -0.14 -21.72 -11.89
C ALA A 255 -1.42 -22.53 -12.16
N LYS A 256 -2.00 -23.19 -11.14
CA LYS A 256 -3.30 -23.87 -11.26
C LYS A 256 -4.43 -22.93 -11.67
N ALA A 257 -4.35 -21.68 -11.23
CA ALA A 257 -5.32 -20.64 -11.58
C ALA A 257 -5.02 -19.94 -12.92
N ASN A 258 -4.00 -20.38 -13.67
CA ASN A 258 -3.48 -19.75 -14.89
C ASN A 258 -3.07 -18.30 -14.70
N LEU A 259 -2.49 -17.98 -13.56
CA LEU A 259 -1.98 -16.65 -13.22
C LEU A 259 -0.45 -16.63 -13.27
N SER A 260 0.10 -15.53 -13.76
CA SER A 260 1.55 -15.29 -13.68
C SER A 260 1.94 -14.95 -12.24
N ALA A 261 2.96 -15.61 -11.71
CA ALA A 261 3.42 -15.39 -10.35
C ALA A 261 4.23 -14.09 -10.26
N GLY A 262 3.63 -13.05 -9.66
CA GLY A 262 4.30 -11.84 -9.18
C GLY A 262 4.02 -11.71 -7.69
N LEU A 263 5.05 -11.86 -6.86
CA LEU A 263 4.91 -11.91 -5.39
C LEU A 263 5.67 -10.76 -4.74
N VAL A 264 5.00 -10.05 -3.84
CA VAL A 264 5.64 -9.12 -2.91
C VAL A 264 5.63 -9.76 -1.52
N ILE A 265 6.76 -9.77 -0.84
CA ILE A 265 6.84 -10.28 0.53
C ILE A 265 6.73 -9.10 1.51
N ASP A 266 5.66 -9.10 2.29
CA ASP A 266 5.50 -8.19 3.42
C ASP A 266 6.38 -8.68 4.58
N CYS A 267 7.47 -7.99 4.84
CA CYS A 267 8.44 -8.35 5.88
C CYS A 267 7.94 -8.08 7.30
N SER A 268 6.86 -7.32 7.46
CA SER A 268 6.19 -7.04 8.73
C SER A 268 5.12 -8.08 9.08
N HIS A 269 4.16 -7.71 9.90
CA HIS A 269 2.97 -8.48 10.27
C HIS A 269 3.30 -9.89 10.80
N ALA A 270 2.67 -10.93 10.26
CA ALA A 270 2.91 -12.29 10.73
C ALA A 270 4.25 -12.87 10.22
N ASN A 271 4.80 -12.36 9.12
CA ASN A 271 6.11 -12.77 8.63
C ASN A 271 7.25 -12.42 9.60
N SER A 272 7.13 -11.31 10.32
CA SER A 272 8.04 -10.98 11.44
C SER A 272 7.56 -11.49 12.80
N SER A 273 6.48 -12.27 12.86
CA SER A 273 5.79 -12.65 14.11
C SER A 273 5.39 -11.43 14.95
N LYS A 274 5.05 -10.32 14.30
CA LYS A 274 4.75 -8.98 14.87
C LYS A 274 5.91 -8.34 15.67
N ASP A 275 7.12 -8.85 15.53
CA ASP A 275 8.33 -8.22 16.05
C ASP A 275 9.02 -7.47 14.90
N PHE A 276 8.83 -6.14 14.85
CA PHE A 276 9.37 -5.30 13.78
C PHE A 276 10.89 -5.47 13.58
N ARG A 277 11.65 -5.84 14.64
CA ARG A 277 13.10 -6.04 14.58
C ARG A 277 13.49 -7.24 13.69
N ARG A 278 12.55 -8.11 13.35
CA ARG A 278 12.77 -9.26 12.47
C ARG A 278 12.58 -8.94 10.98
N GLN A 279 12.06 -7.80 10.63
CA GLN A 279 11.88 -7.42 9.22
C GLN A 279 13.18 -7.55 8.39
N PRO A 280 14.37 -7.11 8.89
CA PRO A 280 15.63 -7.30 8.17
C PRO A 280 15.97 -8.77 7.89
N LEU A 281 15.64 -9.69 8.81
CA LEU A 281 15.86 -11.13 8.61
C LEU A 281 14.95 -11.72 7.52
N VAL A 282 13.70 -11.26 7.46
CA VAL A 282 12.77 -11.66 6.39
C VAL A 282 13.29 -11.14 5.05
N ALA A 283 13.70 -9.87 4.97
CA ALA A 283 14.27 -9.29 3.76
C ALA A 283 15.53 -10.03 3.30
N GLN A 284 16.41 -10.41 4.23
CA GLN A 284 17.60 -11.22 3.92
C GLN A 284 17.25 -12.59 3.35
N ASN A 285 16.22 -13.24 3.90
CA ASN A 285 15.75 -14.53 3.37
C ASN A 285 15.26 -14.38 1.92
N VAL A 286 14.51 -13.34 1.62
CA VAL A 286 14.05 -13.03 0.24
C VAL A 286 15.23 -12.81 -0.70
N VAL A 287 16.25 -12.06 -0.27
CA VAL A 287 17.47 -11.87 -1.06
C VAL A 287 18.14 -13.22 -1.37
N ASN A 288 18.27 -14.11 -0.39
CA ASN A 288 18.86 -15.44 -0.58
C ASN A 288 18.07 -16.25 -1.60
N GLN A 289 16.74 -16.27 -1.53
CA GLN A 289 15.90 -16.96 -2.52
C GLN A 289 16.13 -16.44 -3.94
N ILE A 290 16.29 -15.13 -4.12
CA ILE A 290 16.57 -14.53 -5.43
C ILE A 290 17.96 -14.95 -5.94
N LEU A 291 18.97 -14.96 -5.07
CA LEU A 291 20.33 -15.44 -5.39
C LEU A 291 20.34 -16.91 -5.77
N GLU A 292 19.50 -17.72 -5.15
CA GLU A 292 19.30 -19.15 -5.46
C GLU A 292 18.47 -19.40 -6.72
N GLY A 293 17.92 -18.35 -7.33
CA GLY A 293 17.28 -18.42 -8.64
C GLY A 293 15.76 -18.24 -8.66
N ASN A 294 15.12 -17.89 -7.52
CA ASN A 294 13.69 -17.58 -7.52
C ASN A 294 13.37 -16.47 -8.51
N GLN A 295 12.30 -16.64 -9.28
CA GLN A 295 11.86 -15.72 -10.33
C GLN A 295 10.56 -14.98 -9.97
N SER A 296 9.77 -15.47 -9.02
CA SER A 296 8.43 -14.97 -8.74
C SER A 296 8.41 -13.78 -7.80
N VAL A 297 9.35 -13.69 -6.85
CA VAL A 297 9.40 -12.58 -5.90
C VAL A 297 9.92 -11.34 -6.60
N ILE A 298 9.05 -10.34 -6.77
CA ILE A 298 9.32 -9.08 -7.47
C ILE A 298 9.58 -7.90 -6.54
N GLY A 299 9.33 -8.06 -5.25
CA GLY A 299 9.50 -6.97 -4.29
C GLY A 299 9.29 -7.38 -2.85
N ILE A 300 9.56 -6.43 -1.96
CA ILE A 300 9.29 -6.51 -0.52
C ILE A 300 8.52 -5.29 -0.03
N MET A 301 7.90 -5.44 1.15
CA MET A 301 7.29 -4.35 1.90
C MET A 301 7.92 -4.28 3.29
N LEU A 302 8.27 -3.05 3.73
CA LEU A 302 8.86 -2.76 5.02
C LEU A 302 8.03 -1.71 5.76
N GLU A 303 7.73 -1.93 7.03
CA GLU A 303 7.21 -0.91 7.94
C GLU A 303 8.37 -0.25 8.67
N SER A 304 8.61 1.01 8.32
CA SER A 304 9.77 1.81 8.70
C SER A 304 9.37 3.23 9.07
N HIS A 305 10.04 3.83 10.04
CA HIS A 305 9.86 5.22 10.40
C HIS A 305 11.22 5.87 10.76
N LEU A 306 11.22 7.15 11.12
CA LEU A 306 12.44 7.83 11.57
C LEU A 306 13.05 7.15 12.80
N ASN A 307 12.21 6.77 13.77
CA ASN A 307 12.56 6.09 15.00
C ASN A 307 11.85 4.73 15.09
N HIS A 308 12.47 3.77 15.77
CA HIS A 308 11.93 2.40 15.88
C HIS A 308 10.77 2.29 16.85
N GLY A 309 9.98 1.24 16.67
CA GLY A 309 8.95 0.80 17.61
C GLY A 309 7.57 1.36 17.33
N THR A 310 6.78 1.39 18.38
CA THR A 310 5.40 1.92 18.40
C THR A 310 5.10 2.54 19.75
N GLN A 311 4.15 3.46 19.78
CA GLN A 311 3.64 4.10 20.98
C GLN A 311 2.12 4.11 20.99
N SER A 312 1.51 4.20 22.18
CA SER A 312 0.06 4.41 22.30
C SER A 312 -0.28 5.88 22.11
N SER A 313 -1.32 6.14 21.31
CA SER A 313 -1.96 7.46 21.20
C SER A 313 -3.15 7.63 22.14
N GLU A 314 -3.55 6.58 22.85
CA GLU A 314 -4.72 6.63 23.74
C GLU A 314 -4.52 7.61 24.88
N GLY A 315 -5.44 8.57 25.03
CA GLY A 315 -5.39 9.61 26.04
C GLY A 315 -4.29 10.66 25.87
N LYS A 316 -3.58 10.67 24.75
CA LYS A 316 -2.52 11.63 24.45
C LYS A 316 -2.95 12.60 23.37
N LYS A 317 -2.46 13.84 23.48
CA LYS A 317 -2.53 14.82 22.41
C LYS A 317 -1.40 14.60 21.40
N PRO A 318 -1.53 15.06 20.15
CA PRO A 318 -0.48 14.92 19.12
C PRO A 318 0.91 15.40 19.59
N GLU A 319 0.98 16.51 20.34
CA GLU A 319 2.22 17.10 20.85
C GLU A 319 2.90 16.30 21.99
N GLU A 320 2.19 15.33 22.56
CA GLU A 320 2.72 14.42 23.59
C GLU A 320 3.27 13.12 22.99
N LEU A 321 3.11 12.93 21.68
CA LEU A 321 3.63 11.78 20.97
C LEU A 321 5.11 11.95 20.67
N ALA A 322 5.87 10.87 20.80
CA ALA A 322 7.27 10.86 20.41
C ALA A 322 7.39 11.02 18.88
N TYR A 323 8.16 12.01 18.44
CA TYR A 323 8.37 12.34 17.03
C TYR A 323 8.96 11.17 16.27
N GLY A 324 8.41 10.89 15.08
CA GLY A 324 8.91 9.84 14.19
C GLY A 324 8.74 8.40 14.71
N VAL A 325 7.86 8.16 15.70
CA VAL A 325 7.51 6.83 16.23
C VAL A 325 6.07 6.50 15.84
N SER A 326 5.84 5.30 15.30
CA SER A 326 4.52 4.84 14.88
C SER A 326 3.50 4.83 16.02
N ILE A 327 2.24 5.15 15.73
CA ILE A 327 1.09 4.98 16.65
C ILE A 327 0.22 3.77 16.30
N THR A 328 0.66 2.97 15.33
CA THR A 328 0.01 1.71 14.93
C THR A 328 0.99 0.56 15.11
N ASP A 329 1.27 -0.24 14.08
CA ASP A 329 2.22 -1.34 14.24
C ASP A 329 3.68 -0.83 14.34
N GLY A 330 4.54 -1.60 15.01
CA GLY A 330 5.94 -1.23 15.22
C GLY A 330 6.74 -1.19 13.91
N CYS A 331 7.54 -0.16 13.76
CA CYS A 331 8.41 0.08 12.60
C CYS A 331 9.88 -0.12 12.95
N ILE A 332 10.70 -0.48 11.97
CA ILE A 332 12.16 -0.33 12.08
C ILE A 332 12.52 1.16 11.94
N ASP A 333 13.68 1.56 12.47
CA ASP A 333 14.18 2.94 12.34
C ASP A 333 14.80 3.21 10.96
N TRP A 334 15.13 4.49 10.73
CA TRP A 334 15.75 4.92 9.48
C TRP A 334 17.10 4.22 9.23
N LYS A 335 17.94 4.07 10.27
CA LYS A 335 19.24 3.42 10.11
C LYS A 335 19.10 1.97 9.65
N SER A 336 18.23 1.21 10.29
CA SER A 336 17.95 -0.18 9.91
C SER A 336 17.39 -0.27 8.49
N THR A 337 16.57 0.70 8.09
CA THR A 337 15.99 0.78 6.75
C THR A 337 17.06 1.02 5.69
N ASP A 338 17.92 2.00 5.91
CA ASP A 338 19.05 2.32 5.02
C ASP A 338 20.00 1.11 4.87
N ASP A 339 20.37 0.49 6.00
CA ASP A 339 21.22 -0.71 6.02
C ASP A 339 20.59 -1.87 5.19
N VAL A 340 19.29 -2.13 5.36
CA VAL A 340 18.57 -3.20 4.63
C VAL A 340 18.50 -2.91 3.14
N ILE A 341 18.11 -1.70 2.74
CA ILE A 341 17.94 -1.34 1.33
C ILE A 341 19.28 -1.34 0.59
N ASN A 342 20.34 -0.78 1.19
CA ASN A 342 21.67 -0.82 0.61
C ASN A 342 22.20 -2.26 0.49
N HIS A 343 21.97 -3.11 1.50
CA HIS A 343 22.32 -4.52 1.43
C HIS A 343 21.59 -5.26 0.28
N ILE A 344 20.29 -5.04 0.11
CA ILE A 344 19.53 -5.61 -1.01
C ILE A 344 20.13 -5.18 -2.35
N ARG A 345 20.39 -3.88 -2.53
CA ARG A 345 21.01 -3.35 -3.75
C ARG A 345 22.34 -4.02 -4.03
N GLU A 346 23.24 -4.04 -3.05
CA GLU A 346 24.58 -4.64 -3.18
C GLU A 346 24.52 -6.10 -3.64
N LYS A 347 23.63 -6.90 -3.06
CA LYS A 347 23.48 -8.33 -3.38
C LYS A 347 22.81 -8.58 -4.73
N LEU A 348 21.88 -7.72 -5.13
CA LEU A 348 21.04 -7.99 -6.29
C LEU A 348 21.43 -7.25 -7.58
N ILE A 349 22.32 -6.25 -7.52
CA ILE A 349 22.68 -5.40 -8.66
C ILE A 349 23.14 -6.18 -9.90
N THR A 350 23.87 -7.27 -9.73
CA THR A 350 24.33 -8.10 -10.85
C THR A 350 23.36 -9.21 -11.23
N VAL A 351 22.51 -9.64 -10.30
CA VAL A 351 21.63 -10.80 -10.48
C VAL A 351 20.33 -10.42 -11.20
N LEU A 352 19.73 -9.28 -10.85
CA LEU A 352 18.43 -8.86 -11.39
C LEU A 352 18.45 -8.68 -12.93
N PRO A 353 19.44 -8.06 -13.56
CA PRO A 353 19.50 -7.98 -15.03
C PRO A 353 19.59 -9.37 -15.70
N MET A 354 20.37 -10.30 -15.12
CA MET A 354 20.48 -11.67 -15.65
C MET A 354 19.17 -12.46 -15.52
N ARG A 355 18.40 -12.17 -14.46
CA ARG A 355 17.10 -12.76 -14.20
C ARG A 355 16.08 -12.40 -15.29
N LEU A 356 16.09 -11.15 -15.76
CA LEU A 356 15.24 -10.70 -16.86
C LEU A 356 15.62 -11.36 -18.19
N ASN A 357 16.91 -11.49 -18.49
CA ASN A 357 17.39 -12.08 -19.75
C ASN A 357 17.00 -13.55 -19.88
N LYS A 358 17.13 -14.36 -18.82
CA LYS A 358 16.73 -15.77 -18.80
C LYS A 358 15.23 -16.00 -19.09
N MET A 359 14.40 -14.99 -18.95
CA MET A 359 12.96 -15.10 -19.21
C MET A 359 12.60 -14.77 -20.65
N ASN A 360 13.39 -13.92 -21.31
CA ASN A 360 13.20 -13.57 -22.71
C ASN A 360 13.70 -14.68 -23.65
N ASP A 361 14.49 -15.63 -23.15
CA ASP A 361 15.03 -16.77 -23.89
C ASP A 361 14.12 -18.02 -23.83
N LYS A 362 12.96 -17.95 -23.15
CA LYS A 362 11.94 -19.01 -23.06
C LYS A 362 10.66 -18.61 -23.78
#